data_58f9f30f0963db96dff035f150458089
#
_entry.id   58f9f30f0963db96dff035f150458089
#
_cell.length_a   1.000
_cell.length_b   1.000
_cell.length_c   1.000
_cell.angle_alpha   90.00
_cell.angle_beta   90.00
_cell.angle_gamma   90.00
#
_symmetry.space_group_name_H-M   'P 1'
#
loop_
_entity.id
_entity.type
_entity.pdbx_description
1 polymer ?
#
loop_
_entity_poly.entity_id
_entity_poly.type
_entity_poly.pdbx_seq_one_letter_code
_entity_poly.pdbx_strand_id
1 'polypeptide(L)'
;GNPEFFTRNYAPFNIINELQNNSIHLKMVDVKAQLELGWEIIKGLRYEFMGAVRYVKSDREHMITENSNMAEAYRADYTSTIRAKNKFLYKDPEHPEAEAISVLPYGGFYNRSEDQLTSYDVRNSFKYNKKFGLHDLNMIAGVQVKYADRQKFSNTGYGYQYNEGGKVTVDYRIMKMMIESNFDYYGMGTTRDRFAAFYFNADYGFDSRYIFSGTVRYDGTNALGSNRSARWLPTWNVSAKWNISNEHFMESTEWIDQLSLRGSYGLTASMNSSASASAKFVNENTKRPYGNEIESVITLEALENSELTWEKGHVLNLGIDIGLFNRRLDVIFDYWRRNSFDLIASLKNSAIG
;
A
#
# COMPACT_ATOMS: atom_id res chain seq x y z
N GLY A 1 18.25 -12.81 -35.53
CA GLY A 1 16.91 -13.24 -35.94
C GLY A 1 16.44 -12.50 -37.19
N ASN A 2 15.51 -13.02 -37.93
CA ASN A 2 14.97 -12.36 -39.10
C ASN A 2 14.07 -11.18 -38.68
N PRO A 3 14.33 -9.91 -39.05
CA PRO A 3 13.53 -8.74 -38.67
C PRO A 3 12.05 -8.85 -39.06
N GLU A 4 11.73 -9.62 -40.10
CA GLU A 4 10.35 -9.80 -40.58
C GLU A 4 9.42 -10.48 -39.56
N PHE A 5 9.96 -11.19 -38.61
CA PHE A 5 9.17 -11.86 -37.56
C PHE A 5 8.92 -10.99 -36.30
N PHE A 6 9.51 -9.80 -36.22
CA PHE A 6 9.39 -8.94 -35.05
C PHE A 6 8.49 -7.75 -35.34
N THR A 7 7.20 -7.99 -35.25
CA THR A 7 6.19 -7.00 -35.66
C THR A 7 5.78 -6.00 -34.57
N ARG A 8 6.20 -6.18 -33.33
CA ARG A 8 5.72 -5.30 -32.22
C ARG A 8 6.39 -3.94 -32.24
N ASN A 9 7.69 -3.90 -32.47
CA ASN A 9 8.49 -2.67 -32.45
C ASN A 9 9.44 -2.53 -33.64
N TYR A 10 9.26 -3.33 -34.70
CA TYR A 10 9.98 -3.28 -35.97
C TYR A 10 11.49 -3.48 -35.86
N ALA A 11 12.04 -3.83 -34.71
CA ALA A 11 13.46 -4.11 -34.50
C ALA A 11 13.70 -5.61 -34.21
N PRO A 12 14.87 -6.15 -34.56
CA PRO A 12 15.25 -7.52 -34.26
C PRO A 12 15.22 -7.80 -32.76
N PHE A 13 14.80 -8.99 -32.40
CA PHE A 13 14.81 -9.43 -31.01
C PHE A 13 15.66 -10.69 -30.82
N ASN A 14 16.56 -10.61 -29.84
CA ASN A 14 17.34 -11.75 -29.38
C ASN A 14 17.43 -11.70 -27.85
N ILE A 15 16.93 -12.72 -27.19
CA ILE A 15 16.89 -12.78 -25.73
C ILE A 15 18.27 -12.66 -25.07
N ILE A 16 19.30 -13.25 -25.66
CA ILE A 16 20.67 -13.18 -25.12
C ILE A 16 21.20 -11.75 -25.23
N ASN A 17 20.94 -11.07 -26.34
CA ASN A 17 21.29 -9.68 -26.52
C ASN A 17 20.54 -8.80 -25.50
N GLU A 18 19.25 -9.04 -25.27
CA GLU A 18 18.48 -8.26 -24.30
C GLU A 18 18.99 -8.44 -22.86
N LEU A 19 19.38 -9.65 -22.47
CA LEU A 19 19.97 -9.89 -21.14
C LEU A 19 21.27 -9.11 -20.91
N GLN A 20 21.98 -8.74 -21.97
CA GLN A 20 23.21 -7.95 -21.89
C GLN A 20 22.95 -6.43 -21.97
N ASN A 21 21.90 -6.04 -22.69
CA ASN A 21 21.64 -4.65 -23.06
C ASN A 21 20.44 -4.01 -22.36
N ASN A 22 19.72 -4.78 -21.55
CA ASN A 22 18.53 -4.33 -20.81
C ASN A 22 18.56 -4.92 -19.40
N SER A 23 18.92 -4.13 -18.42
CA SER A 23 19.11 -4.57 -17.05
C SER A 23 18.45 -3.63 -16.05
N ILE A 24 17.94 -4.22 -14.97
CA ILE A 24 17.38 -3.48 -13.83
C ILE A 24 18.22 -3.77 -12.59
N HIS A 25 18.69 -2.71 -11.96
CA HIS A 25 19.39 -2.78 -10.68
C HIS A 25 18.50 -2.14 -9.61
N LEU A 26 18.27 -2.90 -8.53
CA LEU A 26 17.54 -2.43 -7.36
C LEU A 26 18.48 -2.43 -6.17
N LYS A 27 18.61 -1.27 -5.53
CA LYS A 27 19.34 -1.10 -4.29
C LYS A 27 18.39 -0.57 -3.23
N MET A 28 18.34 -1.23 -2.08
CA MET A 28 17.51 -0.81 -0.96
C MET A 28 18.34 -0.70 0.31
N VAL A 29 18.12 0.39 1.03
CA VAL A 29 18.62 0.60 2.39
C VAL A 29 17.41 0.76 3.29
N ASP A 30 17.29 -0.07 4.33
CA ASP A 30 16.23 -0.03 5.32
C ASP A 30 16.88 -0.01 6.72
N VAL A 31 16.69 1.08 7.43
CA VAL A 31 17.24 1.26 8.78
C VAL A 31 16.08 1.57 9.73
N LYS A 32 15.96 0.76 10.78
CA LYS A 32 15.00 0.96 11.86
C LYS A 32 15.75 1.03 13.19
N ALA A 33 15.50 2.10 13.94
CA ALA A 33 15.89 2.23 15.33
C ALA A 33 14.64 2.23 16.22
N GLN A 34 14.68 1.47 17.31
CA GLN A 34 13.56 1.37 18.25
C GLN A 34 14.11 1.43 19.67
N LEU A 35 13.46 2.24 20.49
CA LEU A 35 13.72 2.38 21.92
C LEU A 35 12.47 1.94 22.68
N GLU A 36 12.65 1.07 23.66
CA GLU A 36 11.60 0.65 24.58
C GLU A 36 12.06 0.92 26.01
N LEU A 37 11.20 1.58 26.76
CA LEU A 37 11.42 1.86 28.18
C LEU A 37 10.22 1.35 28.97
N GLY A 38 10.49 0.69 30.07
CA GLY A 38 9.45 0.20 30.98
C GLY A 38 9.79 0.59 32.41
N TRP A 39 8.83 1.18 33.11
CA TRP A 39 8.99 1.58 34.51
C TRP A 39 7.81 1.12 35.34
N GLU A 40 8.07 0.34 36.36
CA GLU A 40 7.08 -0.02 37.36
C GLU A 40 6.93 1.13 38.37
N ILE A 41 5.81 1.87 38.27
CA ILE A 41 5.54 3.05 39.09
C ILE A 41 5.20 2.63 40.52
N ILE A 42 4.30 1.64 40.64
CA ILE A 42 3.93 0.95 41.86
C ILE A 42 3.67 -0.52 41.53
N LYS A 43 3.67 -1.39 42.52
CA LYS A 43 3.41 -2.83 42.31
C LYS A 43 2.14 -3.07 41.52
N GLY A 44 2.31 -3.66 40.33
CA GLY A 44 1.23 -3.96 39.40
C GLY A 44 0.89 -2.85 38.42
N LEU A 45 1.40 -1.62 38.57
CA LEU A 45 1.22 -0.53 37.58
C LEU A 45 2.54 -0.23 36.89
N ARG A 46 2.60 -0.50 35.60
CA ARG A 46 3.77 -0.28 34.77
C ARG A 46 3.46 0.72 33.65
N TYR A 47 4.33 1.69 33.48
CA TYR A 47 4.37 2.55 32.31
C TYR A 47 5.32 1.97 31.27
N GLU A 48 4.92 2.00 29.99
CA GLU A 48 5.74 1.57 28.88
C GLU A 48 5.73 2.66 27.81
N PHE A 49 6.92 3.00 27.36
CA PHE A 49 7.18 3.87 26.23
C PHE A 49 7.84 3.06 25.11
N MET A 50 7.38 3.25 23.88
CA MET A 50 8.02 2.76 22.67
C MET A 50 8.13 3.90 21.67
N GLY A 51 9.35 4.16 21.21
CA GLY A 51 9.63 5.09 20.12
C GLY A 51 10.41 4.38 19.02
N ALA A 52 9.97 4.50 17.78
CA ALA A 52 10.64 3.93 16.63
C ALA A 52 10.76 4.95 15.50
N VAL A 53 11.90 4.92 14.82
CA VAL A 53 12.18 5.68 13.60
C VAL A 53 12.62 4.69 12.53
N ARG A 54 12.08 4.82 11.33
CA ARG A 54 12.50 4.00 10.19
C ARG A 54 12.76 4.90 8.99
N TYR A 55 13.88 4.65 8.35
CA TYR A 55 14.26 5.24 7.08
C TYR A 55 14.45 4.15 6.05
N VAL A 56 13.76 4.26 4.92
CA VAL A 56 13.93 3.36 3.76
C VAL A 56 14.24 4.20 2.56
N LYS A 57 15.26 3.82 1.82
CA LYS A 57 15.56 4.35 0.49
C LYS A 57 15.70 3.20 -0.48
N SER A 58 14.95 3.24 -1.57
CA SER A 58 15.00 2.28 -2.66
C SER A 58 15.33 3.01 -3.96
N ASP A 59 16.46 2.67 -4.55
CA ASP A 59 16.91 3.17 -5.84
C ASP A 59 16.73 2.06 -6.87
N ARG A 60 15.99 2.34 -7.93
CA ARG A 60 15.80 1.44 -9.07
C ARG A 60 16.37 2.11 -10.30
N GLU A 61 17.38 1.48 -10.90
CA GLU A 61 18.01 1.90 -12.13
C GLU A 61 17.66 0.90 -13.23
N HIS A 62 17.10 1.37 -14.33
CA HIS A 62 16.81 0.56 -15.51
C HIS A 62 17.66 1.08 -16.65
N MET A 63 18.68 0.31 -16.98
CA MET A 63 19.67 0.61 -18.01
C MET A 63 19.30 -0.13 -19.29
N ILE A 64 19.04 0.63 -20.35
CA ILE A 64 18.69 0.15 -21.69
C ILE A 64 19.72 0.72 -22.65
N THR A 65 20.67 -0.10 -23.08
CA THR A 65 21.74 0.38 -23.94
C THR A 65 21.25 0.61 -25.37
N GLU A 66 22.08 1.25 -26.16
CA GLU A 66 21.79 1.55 -27.59
C GLU A 66 21.56 0.30 -28.46
N ASN A 67 22.12 -0.85 -28.07
CA ASN A 67 22.00 -2.12 -28.77
C ASN A 67 20.80 -2.97 -28.30
N SER A 68 19.98 -2.44 -27.43
CA SER A 68 18.73 -3.10 -27.00
C SER A 68 17.66 -3.04 -28.08
N ASN A 69 16.77 -4.02 -28.11
CA ASN A 69 15.62 -4.02 -29.01
C ASN A 69 14.78 -2.75 -28.87
N MET A 70 14.61 -2.23 -27.65
CA MET A 70 13.86 -1.00 -27.40
C MET A 70 14.53 0.22 -28.04
N ALA A 71 15.84 0.40 -27.85
CA ALA A 71 16.54 1.53 -28.43
C ALA A 71 16.63 1.43 -29.98
N GLU A 72 16.83 0.22 -30.51
CA GLU A 72 16.82 -0.03 -31.96
C GLU A 72 15.45 0.24 -32.58
N ALA A 73 14.34 0.00 -31.85
CA ALA A 73 12.99 0.31 -32.32
C ALA A 73 12.81 1.79 -32.68
N TYR A 74 13.44 2.70 -31.94
CA TYR A 74 13.44 4.15 -32.25
C TYR A 74 14.26 4.54 -33.49
N ARG A 75 15.08 3.61 -33.98
CA ARG A 75 15.91 3.78 -35.17
C ARG A 75 15.47 2.95 -36.39
N ALA A 76 14.48 2.06 -36.16
CA ALA A 76 14.06 1.11 -37.20
C ALA A 76 13.36 1.81 -38.37
N ASP A 77 14.06 1.94 -39.48
CA ASP A 77 13.62 2.57 -40.73
C ASP A 77 14.06 1.80 -41.97
N TYR A 78 14.40 0.53 -41.82
CA TYR A 78 15.07 -0.33 -42.83
C TYR A 78 14.33 -0.45 -44.17
N THR A 79 13.01 -0.33 -44.15
CA THR A 79 12.18 -0.38 -45.35
C THR A 79 11.13 0.73 -45.32
N SER A 80 10.60 1.11 -46.48
CA SER A 80 9.53 2.10 -46.58
C SER A 80 8.28 1.70 -45.78
N THR A 81 7.99 0.41 -45.75
CA THR A 81 6.87 -0.13 -44.95
C THR A 81 7.09 0.04 -43.44
N ILE A 82 8.30 -0.29 -42.95
CA ILE A 82 8.65 -0.10 -41.54
C ILE A 82 8.61 1.38 -41.18
N ARG A 83 9.25 2.23 -42.00
CA ARG A 83 9.29 3.68 -41.81
C ARG A 83 7.87 4.27 -41.71
N ALA A 84 6.98 3.86 -42.60
CA ALA A 84 5.60 4.34 -42.59
C ALA A 84 4.79 3.91 -41.35
N LYS A 85 5.07 2.70 -40.79
CA LYS A 85 4.29 2.10 -39.70
C LYS A 85 4.91 2.29 -38.32
N ASN A 86 6.22 2.56 -38.23
CA ASN A 86 6.93 2.67 -36.96
C ASN A 86 6.50 3.92 -36.19
N LYS A 87 5.81 3.71 -35.09
CA LYS A 87 5.28 4.78 -34.22
C LYS A 87 6.36 5.49 -33.40
N PHE A 88 7.57 4.92 -33.33
CA PHE A 88 8.69 5.50 -32.59
C PHE A 88 9.49 6.52 -33.45
N LEU A 89 9.24 6.60 -34.73
CA LEU A 89 9.78 7.64 -35.58
C LEU A 89 8.92 8.90 -35.50
N TYR A 90 9.58 10.05 -35.52
CA TYR A 90 8.89 11.34 -35.51
C TYR A 90 8.43 11.69 -36.94
N LYS A 91 7.13 12.02 -37.02
CA LYS A 91 6.54 12.61 -38.22
C LYS A 91 6.25 14.08 -37.95
N ASP A 92 6.74 14.96 -38.79
CA ASP A 92 6.51 16.38 -38.63
C ASP A 92 5.04 16.71 -38.97
N PRO A 93 4.28 17.27 -38.00
CA PRO A 93 2.89 17.66 -38.26
C PRO A 93 2.74 18.79 -39.27
N GLU A 94 3.76 19.64 -39.39
CA GLU A 94 3.76 20.80 -40.30
C GLU A 94 4.15 20.39 -41.73
N HIS A 95 4.88 19.27 -41.86
CA HIS A 95 5.34 18.72 -43.14
C HIS A 95 4.96 17.24 -43.24
N PRO A 96 3.70 16.91 -43.41
CA PRO A 96 3.21 15.52 -43.42
C PRO A 96 3.76 14.69 -44.59
N GLU A 97 4.25 15.34 -45.64
CA GLU A 97 4.93 14.72 -46.80
C GLU A 97 6.36 14.32 -46.51
N ALA A 98 6.99 14.88 -45.45
CA ALA A 98 8.36 14.55 -45.11
C ALA A 98 8.46 13.11 -44.56
N GLU A 99 9.61 12.48 -44.82
CA GLU A 99 9.91 11.17 -44.30
C GLU A 99 10.00 11.19 -42.76
N ALA A 100 9.47 10.16 -42.13
CA ALA A 100 9.62 9.99 -40.67
C ALA A 100 11.09 9.75 -40.32
N ILE A 101 11.55 10.40 -39.28
CA ILE A 101 12.98 10.38 -38.84
C ILE A 101 13.12 9.84 -37.42
N SER A 102 14.27 9.25 -37.10
CA SER A 102 14.61 8.88 -35.75
C SER A 102 14.93 10.10 -34.91
N VAL A 103 14.34 10.15 -33.72
CA VAL A 103 14.63 11.16 -32.67
C VAL A 103 15.54 10.62 -31.57
N LEU A 104 16.02 9.38 -31.74
CA LEU A 104 17.01 8.73 -30.88
C LEU A 104 18.16 8.19 -31.75
N PRO A 105 18.91 9.04 -32.43
CA PRO A 105 19.96 8.58 -33.37
C PRO A 105 21.10 7.84 -32.65
N TYR A 106 21.36 8.16 -31.39
CA TYR A 106 22.44 7.60 -30.60
C TYR A 106 21.95 7.25 -29.18
N GLY A 107 22.68 6.32 -28.54
CA GLY A 107 22.48 5.94 -27.14
C GLY A 107 21.19 5.15 -26.89
N GLY A 108 20.96 4.90 -25.64
CA GLY A 108 19.79 4.18 -25.12
C GLY A 108 19.00 5.01 -24.13
N PHE A 109 18.47 4.35 -23.12
CA PHE A 109 17.67 4.98 -22.07
C PHE A 109 18.28 4.69 -20.71
N TYR A 110 18.23 5.67 -19.82
CA TYR A 110 18.54 5.51 -18.42
C TYR A 110 17.36 5.98 -17.59
N ASN A 111 16.63 5.02 -17.03
CA ASN A 111 15.48 5.32 -16.19
C ASN A 111 15.87 5.13 -14.72
N ARG A 112 15.65 6.14 -13.91
CA ARG A 112 15.88 6.07 -12.48
C ARG A 112 14.62 6.42 -11.71
N SER A 113 14.31 5.61 -10.70
CA SER A 113 13.29 5.94 -9.73
C SER A 113 13.83 5.74 -8.32
N GLU A 114 13.50 6.70 -7.45
CA GLU A 114 13.85 6.69 -6.04
C GLU A 114 12.55 6.73 -5.24
N ASP A 115 12.41 5.78 -4.30
CA ASP A 115 11.35 5.76 -3.29
C ASP A 115 12.00 5.95 -1.92
N GLN A 116 11.58 6.98 -1.19
CA GLN A 116 12.07 7.27 0.15
C GLN A 116 10.92 7.26 1.14
N LEU A 117 11.10 6.59 2.27
CA LEU A 117 10.18 6.58 3.40
C LEU A 117 10.90 7.03 4.66
N THR A 118 10.35 8.02 5.33
CA THR A 118 10.70 8.37 6.71
C THR A 118 9.46 8.19 7.57
N SER A 119 9.56 7.39 8.64
CA SER A 119 8.41 7.16 9.52
C SER A 119 8.80 7.16 10.99
N TYR A 120 7.83 7.60 11.81
CA TYR A 120 7.91 7.60 13.27
C TYR A 120 6.70 6.85 13.83
N ASP A 121 6.93 6.03 14.86
CA ASP A 121 5.88 5.38 15.66
C ASP A 121 6.19 5.63 17.13
N VAL A 122 5.31 6.31 17.83
CA VAL A 122 5.44 6.59 19.27
C VAL A 122 4.23 6.03 19.98
N ARG A 123 4.47 5.22 21.00
CA ARG A 123 3.44 4.61 21.83
C ARG A 123 3.75 4.83 23.30
N ASN A 124 2.73 5.24 24.03
CA ASN A 124 2.75 5.33 25.49
C ASN A 124 1.61 4.48 26.02
N SER A 125 1.88 3.64 27.01
CA SER A 125 0.86 2.80 27.62
C SER A 125 1.08 2.63 29.12
N PHE A 126 -0.02 2.49 29.85
CA PHE A 126 -0.06 2.08 31.22
C PHE A 126 -0.67 0.69 31.30
N LYS A 127 0.02 -0.23 31.95
CA LYS A 127 -0.46 -1.58 32.23
C LYS A 127 -0.68 -1.73 33.72
N TYR A 128 -1.84 -2.25 34.07
CA TYR A 128 -2.16 -2.57 35.46
C TYR A 128 -2.56 -4.02 35.57
N ASN A 129 -1.84 -4.78 36.39
CA ASN A 129 -2.08 -6.19 36.64
C ASN A 129 -2.18 -6.40 38.14
N LYS A 130 -3.29 -6.97 38.60
CA LYS A 130 -3.52 -7.24 40.01
C LYS A 130 -4.31 -8.53 40.22
N LYS A 131 -3.79 -9.38 41.08
CA LYS A 131 -4.43 -10.57 41.59
C LYS A 131 -4.78 -10.37 43.02
N PHE A 132 -6.04 -10.60 43.41
CA PHE A 132 -6.53 -10.46 44.78
C PHE A 132 -7.59 -11.53 45.07
N GLY A 133 -7.21 -12.52 45.91
CA GLY A 133 -8.03 -13.69 46.13
C GLY A 133 -8.31 -14.46 44.85
N LEU A 134 -9.58 -14.64 44.52
CA LEU A 134 -10.06 -15.32 43.31
C LEU A 134 -10.18 -14.40 42.09
N HIS A 135 -9.85 -13.13 42.24
CA HIS A 135 -9.98 -12.13 41.20
C HIS A 135 -8.65 -11.87 40.50
N ASP A 136 -8.64 -11.81 39.17
CA ASP A 136 -7.53 -11.44 38.30
C ASP A 136 -7.96 -10.28 37.42
N LEU A 137 -7.27 -9.15 37.53
CA LEU A 137 -7.56 -7.93 36.76
C LEU A 137 -6.33 -7.50 35.96
N ASN A 138 -6.50 -7.41 34.66
CA ASN A 138 -5.47 -6.92 33.73
C ASN A 138 -6.05 -5.78 32.92
N MET A 139 -5.38 -4.64 32.90
CA MET A 139 -5.81 -3.48 32.14
C MET A 139 -4.63 -2.88 31.37
N ILE A 140 -4.91 -2.35 30.21
CA ILE A 140 -3.97 -1.53 29.44
C ILE A 140 -4.71 -0.33 28.87
N ALA A 141 -4.13 0.85 29.06
CA ALA A 141 -4.58 2.09 28.42
C ALA A 141 -3.40 2.75 27.73
N GLY A 142 -3.61 3.29 26.54
CA GLY A 142 -2.49 3.91 25.84
C GLY A 142 -2.90 4.79 24.68
N VAL A 143 -1.87 5.47 24.17
CA VAL A 143 -1.94 6.32 22.99
C VAL A 143 -0.82 5.95 22.04
N GLN A 144 -1.13 5.95 20.75
CA GLN A 144 -0.18 5.72 19.66
C GLN A 144 -0.29 6.81 18.62
N VAL A 145 0.85 7.30 18.16
CA VAL A 145 0.93 8.26 17.06
C VAL A 145 1.90 7.72 16.03
N LYS A 146 1.49 7.69 14.77
CA LYS A 146 2.32 7.31 13.64
C LYS A 146 2.35 8.41 12.60
N TYR A 147 3.50 8.59 12.01
CA TYR A 147 3.73 9.47 10.89
C TYR A 147 4.56 8.77 9.84
N ALA A 148 4.21 8.91 8.57
CA ALA A 148 5.01 8.42 7.46
C ALA A 148 5.01 9.44 6.33
N ASP A 149 6.20 9.84 5.90
CA ASP A 149 6.45 10.69 4.73
C ASP A 149 7.08 9.81 3.64
N ARG A 150 6.38 9.69 2.51
CA ARG A 150 6.83 8.96 1.34
C ARG A 150 7.07 9.92 0.22
N GLN A 151 8.26 9.86 -0.37
CA GLN A 151 8.65 10.65 -1.52
C GLN A 151 9.05 9.73 -2.65
N LYS A 152 8.58 10.05 -3.84
CA LYS A 152 8.91 9.34 -5.06
C LYS A 152 9.49 10.32 -6.06
N PHE A 153 10.58 9.91 -6.68
CA PHE A 153 11.21 10.63 -7.78
C PHE A 153 11.43 9.67 -8.92
N SER A 154 11.21 10.13 -10.13
CA SER A 154 11.54 9.36 -11.33
C SER A 154 12.03 10.28 -12.42
N ASN A 155 13.00 9.80 -13.17
CA ASN A 155 13.48 10.50 -14.35
C ASN A 155 13.89 9.50 -15.44
N THR A 156 13.74 9.92 -16.68
CA THR A 156 14.15 9.19 -17.86
C THR A 156 15.18 10.01 -18.63
N GLY A 157 16.36 9.46 -18.81
CA GLY A 157 17.39 10.01 -19.69
C GLY A 157 17.31 9.36 -21.07
N TYR A 158 17.00 10.17 -22.07
CA TYR A 158 16.98 9.75 -23.49
C TYR A 158 18.34 9.96 -24.15
N GLY A 159 18.75 9.03 -25.01
CA GLY A 159 20.01 9.12 -25.71
C GLY A 159 21.23 8.97 -24.81
N TYR A 160 21.12 8.19 -23.75
CA TYR A 160 22.21 7.95 -22.81
C TYR A 160 23.27 7.04 -23.42
N GLN A 161 24.50 7.56 -23.54
CA GLN A 161 25.62 6.86 -24.14
C GLN A 161 26.51 6.22 -23.08
N TYR A 162 26.26 4.95 -22.77
CA TYR A 162 26.97 4.19 -21.75
C TYR A 162 28.47 4.08 -22.02
N ASN A 163 28.84 3.95 -23.28
CA ASN A 163 30.23 3.79 -23.68
C ASN A 163 31.02 5.10 -23.70
N GLU A 164 30.34 6.24 -23.55
CA GLU A 164 30.91 7.57 -23.56
C GLU A 164 30.82 8.30 -22.21
N GLY A 165 30.88 7.53 -21.12
CA GLY A 165 30.86 8.07 -19.76
C GLY A 165 29.53 8.70 -19.33
N GLY A 166 28.42 8.25 -19.91
CA GLY A 166 27.08 8.73 -19.56
C GLY A 166 26.70 10.05 -20.22
N LYS A 167 27.32 10.39 -21.34
CA LYS A 167 26.93 11.55 -22.12
C LYS A 167 25.51 11.40 -22.64
N VAL A 168 24.71 12.44 -22.51
CA VAL A 168 23.34 12.50 -23.02
C VAL A 168 23.29 13.42 -24.22
N THR A 169 22.78 12.90 -25.35
CA THR A 169 22.48 13.71 -26.52
C THR A 169 21.01 13.55 -26.84
N VAL A 170 20.22 14.59 -26.54
CA VAL A 170 18.76 14.55 -26.67
C VAL A 170 18.31 15.43 -27.82
N ASP A 171 17.53 14.84 -28.73
CA ASP A 171 16.73 15.58 -29.68
C ASP A 171 15.45 16.06 -28.96
N TYR A 172 15.15 17.36 -28.96
CA TYR A 172 13.99 17.93 -28.29
C TYR A 172 12.66 17.30 -28.75
N ARG A 173 12.61 16.77 -29.96
CA ARG A 173 11.43 16.14 -30.55
C ARG A 173 11.04 14.84 -29.83
N ILE A 174 12.02 14.09 -29.28
CA ILE A 174 11.69 12.90 -28.47
C ILE A 174 10.94 13.31 -27.21
N MET A 175 11.34 14.41 -26.56
CA MET A 175 10.66 14.92 -25.38
C MET A 175 9.25 15.39 -25.72
N LYS A 176 9.09 16.09 -26.86
CA LYS A 176 7.76 16.48 -27.36
C LYS A 176 6.86 15.26 -27.58
N MET A 177 7.35 14.23 -28.29
CA MET A 177 6.60 12.99 -28.53
C MET A 177 6.18 12.30 -27.22
N MET A 178 7.07 12.24 -26.23
CA MET A 178 6.79 11.60 -24.94
C MET A 178 5.74 12.36 -24.15
N ILE A 179 5.88 13.69 -24.03
CA ILE A 179 4.91 14.55 -23.34
C ILE A 179 3.53 14.47 -24.02
N GLU A 180 3.47 14.55 -25.35
CA GLU A 180 2.23 14.43 -26.11
C GLU A 180 1.57 13.05 -26.00
N SER A 181 2.35 12.03 -25.65
CA SER A 181 1.88 10.65 -25.37
C SER A 181 1.59 10.39 -23.88
N ASN A 182 1.59 11.43 -23.06
CA ASN A 182 1.42 11.35 -21.59
C ASN A 182 2.49 10.48 -20.89
N PHE A 183 3.72 10.51 -21.40
CA PHE A 183 4.88 9.92 -20.77
C PHE A 183 5.80 11.01 -20.22
N ASP A 184 5.73 11.24 -18.92
CA ASP A 184 6.58 12.22 -18.26
C ASP A 184 8.03 11.72 -18.16
N TYR A 185 8.98 12.56 -18.56
CA TYR A 185 10.40 12.27 -18.39
C TYR A 185 10.92 12.56 -16.97
N TYR A 186 10.12 13.24 -16.17
CA TYR A 186 10.39 13.55 -14.78
C TYR A 186 9.11 13.45 -13.97
N GLY A 187 9.15 12.68 -12.89
CA GLY A 187 8.02 12.52 -11.98
C GLY A 187 8.41 12.77 -10.53
N MET A 188 7.52 13.38 -9.78
CA MET A 188 7.69 13.63 -8.36
C MET A 188 6.36 13.45 -7.64
N GLY A 189 6.39 12.74 -6.52
CA GLY A 189 5.21 12.54 -5.68
C GLY A 189 5.57 12.55 -4.20
N THR A 190 4.66 13.08 -3.39
CA THR A 190 4.79 13.07 -1.93
C THR A 190 3.48 12.62 -1.30
N THR A 191 3.55 11.67 -0.37
CA THR A 191 2.40 11.21 0.41
C THR A 191 2.75 11.27 1.89
N ARG A 192 1.86 11.85 2.70
CA ARG A 192 2.03 11.97 4.14
C ARG A 192 0.88 11.33 4.87
N ASP A 193 1.18 10.27 5.60
CA ASP A 193 0.21 9.55 6.42
C ASP A 193 0.38 9.95 7.88
N ARG A 194 -0.72 10.32 8.52
CA ARG A 194 -0.81 10.63 9.94
C ARG A 194 -1.87 9.77 10.58
N PHE A 195 -1.52 9.12 11.66
CA PHE A 195 -2.41 8.25 12.39
C PHE A 195 -2.25 8.49 13.88
N ALA A 196 -3.37 8.54 14.58
CA ALA A 196 -3.40 8.58 16.04
C ALA A 196 -4.45 7.60 16.56
N ALA A 197 -4.16 6.97 17.68
CA ALA A 197 -5.05 6.01 18.31
C ALA A 197 -5.02 6.14 19.84
N PHE A 198 -6.19 6.06 20.43
CA PHE A 198 -6.39 5.87 21.86
C PHE A 198 -6.99 4.50 22.08
N TYR A 199 -6.47 3.74 23.02
CA TYR A 199 -6.97 2.40 23.27
C TYR A 199 -7.03 2.07 24.75
N PHE A 200 -8.02 1.27 25.09
CA PHE A 200 -8.20 0.69 26.40
C PHE A 200 -8.64 -0.76 26.26
N ASN A 201 -8.03 -1.64 27.04
CA ASN A 201 -8.44 -3.02 27.19
C ASN A 201 -8.49 -3.35 28.68
N ALA A 202 -9.49 -4.13 29.08
CA ALA A 202 -9.60 -4.69 30.42
C ALA A 202 -10.03 -6.15 30.34
N ASP A 203 -9.29 -7.00 31.05
CA ASP A 203 -9.59 -8.40 31.24
C ASP A 203 -9.82 -8.65 32.72
N TYR A 204 -10.94 -9.28 33.06
CA TYR A 204 -11.29 -9.65 34.42
C TYR A 204 -11.58 -11.12 34.47
N GLY A 205 -10.86 -11.84 35.34
CA GLY A 205 -11.05 -13.24 35.64
C GLY A 205 -11.56 -13.44 37.07
N PHE A 206 -12.54 -14.32 37.26
CA PHE A 206 -13.00 -14.73 38.54
C PHE A 206 -12.83 -16.25 38.68
N ASP A 207 -12.04 -16.66 39.67
CA ASP A 207 -11.76 -18.05 40.07
C ASP A 207 -11.33 -18.96 38.91
N SER A 208 -10.68 -18.38 37.89
CA SER A 208 -10.33 -19.07 36.63
C SER A 208 -11.53 -19.70 35.92
N ARG A 209 -12.75 -19.46 36.38
CA ARG A 209 -14.02 -19.98 35.84
C ARG A 209 -14.62 -19.01 34.82
N TYR A 210 -14.73 -17.75 35.20
CA TYR A 210 -15.37 -16.70 34.40
C TYR A 210 -14.32 -15.68 33.97
N ILE A 211 -14.22 -15.40 32.67
CA ILE A 211 -13.32 -14.41 32.13
C ILE A 211 -14.16 -13.46 31.28
N PHE A 212 -14.03 -12.16 31.53
CA PHE A 212 -14.65 -11.10 30.75
C PHE A 212 -13.57 -10.19 30.20
N SER A 213 -13.66 -9.86 28.93
CA SER A 213 -12.73 -8.95 28.28
C SER A 213 -13.46 -7.86 27.53
N GLY A 214 -12.96 -6.65 27.62
CA GLY A 214 -13.48 -5.49 26.90
C GLY A 214 -12.36 -4.69 26.28
N THR A 215 -12.48 -4.36 25.00
CA THR A 215 -11.53 -3.51 24.26
C THR A 215 -12.29 -2.36 23.64
N VAL A 216 -11.75 -1.16 23.76
CA VAL A 216 -12.22 0.03 23.05
C VAL A 216 -11.01 0.70 22.41
N ARG A 217 -11.15 1.09 21.16
CA ARG A 217 -10.11 1.81 20.42
C ARG A 217 -10.72 2.95 19.61
N TYR A 218 -10.10 4.10 19.66
CA TYR A 218 -10.50 5.29 18.92
C TYR A 218 -9.39 5.70 17.98
N ASP A 219 -9.56 5.42 16.70
CA ASP A 219 -8.55 5.58 15.65
C ASP A 219 -8.88 6.76 14.75
N GLY A 220 -7.85 7.53 14.39
CA GLY A 220 -7.95 8.64 13.46
C GLY A 220 -6.83 8.63 12.43
N THR A 221 -7.16 8.99 11.19
CA THR A 221 -6.22 9.10 10.08
C THR A 221 -6.55 10.26 9.15
N ASN A 222 -5.53 10.83 8.53
CA ASN A 222 -5.71 11.87 7.51
C ASN A 222 -6.01 11.34 6.10
N ALA A 223 -6.01 10.03 5.92
CA ALA A 223 -6.33 9.39 4.63
C ALA A 223 -7.84 9.39 4.30
N LEU A 224 -8.68 9.66 5.30
CA LEU A 224 -10.13 9.72 5.17
C LEU A 224 -10.65 11.14 5.02
N GLY A 225 -11.96 11.27 4.83
CA GLY A 225 -12.65 12.54 4.60
C GLY A 225 -12.34 13.64 5.62
N SER A 226 -12.54 14.87 5.25
CA SER A 226 -12.21 16.04 6.09
C SER A 226 -13.10 16.17 7.32
N ASN A 227 -14.31 15.59 7.29
CA ASN A 227 -15.22 15.59 8.43
C ASN A 227 -14.68 14.77 9.60
N ARG A 228 -14.88 15.28 10.81
CA ARG A 228 -14.41 14.65 12.04
C ARG A 228 -14.98 13.23 12.22
N SER A 229 -16.27 13.05 11.95
CA SER A 229 -16.96 11.77 12.04
C SER A 229 -16.48 10.73 11.03
N ALA A 230 -16.01 11.18 9.86
CA ALA A 230 -15.43 10.32 8.84
C ALA A 230 -14.00 9.88 9.23
N ARG A 231 -13.25 10.80 9.82
CA ARG A 231 -11.81 10.64 10.11
C ARG A 231 -11.54 9.82 11.36
N TRP A 232 -12.42 9.91 12.36
CA TRP A 232 -12.27 9.25 13.65
C TRP A 232 -13.38 8.21 13.87
N LEU A 233 -12.99 7.00 14.23
CA LEU A 233 -13.92 5.92 14.47
C LEU A 233 -13.60 5.17 15.77
N PRO A 234 -14.58 5.03 16.69
CA PRO A 234 -14.49 4.08 17.78
C PRO A 234 -14.75 2.65 17.28
N THR A 235 -13.85 1.74 17.60
CA THR A 235 -14.04 0.30 17.49
C THR A 235 -14.06 -0.31 18.89
N TRP A 236 -14.79 -1.41 19.07
CA TRP A 236 -14.91 -2.05 20.36
C TRP A 236 -15.18 -3.53 20.22
N ASN A 237 -14.82 -4.28 21.25
CA ASN A 237 -15.14 -5.69 21.37
C ASN A 237 -15.40 -6.01 22.83
N VAL A 238 -16.41 -6.85 23.10
CA VAL A 238 -16.64 -7.47 24.38
C VAL A 238 -16.65 -8.97 24.21
N SER A 239 -16.06 -9.68 25.17
CA SER A 239 -16.03 -11.13 25.16
C SER A 239 -16.21 -11.70 26.55
N ALA A 240 -16.75 -12.92 26.61
CA ALA A 240 -16.89 -13.70 27.82
C ALA A 240 -16.45 -15.15 27.54
N LYS A 241 -15.79 -15.75 28.52
CA LYS A 241 -15.45 -17.16 28.53
C LYS A 241 -15.85 -17.78 29.85
N TRP A 242 -16.51 -18.91 29.76
CA TRP A 242 -16.85 -19.75 30.92
C TRP A 242 -16.10 -21.06 30.82
N ASN A 243 -15.18 -21.31 31.75
CA ASN A 243 -14.47 -22.58 31.91
C ASN A 243 -15.31 -23.52 32.75
N ILE A 244 -16.21 -24.27 32.12
CA ILE A 244 -17.16 -25.17 32.77
C ILE A 244 -16.42 -26.30 33.49
N SER A 245 -15.31 -26.79 32.93
CA SER A 245 -14.49 -27.83 33.57
C SER A 245 -13.94 -27.44 34.94
N ASN A 246 -13.90 -26.14 35.27
CA ASN A 246 -13.42 -25.66 36.57
C ASN A 246 -14.57 -25.51 37.60
N GLU A 247 -15.79 -25.90 37.23
CA GLU A 247 -16.94 -25.86 38.16
C GLU A 247 -16.99 -27.07 39.06
N HIS A 248 -17.42 -26.90 40.28
CA HIS A 248 -17.51 -27.99 41.30
C HIS A 248 -18.34 -29.19 40.82
N PHE A 249 -19.38 -28.95 40.00
CA PHE A 249 -20.23 -30.03 39.50
C PHE A 249 -19.52 -30.90 38.44
N MET A 250 -18.36 -30.45 37.90
CA MET A 250 -17.54 -31.19 36.94
C MET A 250 -16.43 -32.04 37.60
N GLU A 251 -16.15 -31.85 38.89
CA GLU A 251 -15.07 -32.55 39.61
C GLU A 251 -15.16 -34.09 39.51
N SER A 252 -16.36 -34.66 39.40
CA SER A 252 -16.59 -36.10 39.25
C SER A 252 -16.47 -36.61 37.80
N THR A 253 -16.23 -35.72 36.82
CA THR A 253 -16.26 -36.06 35.42
C THR A 253 -14.83 -36.18 34.86
N GLU A 254 -14.13 -37.27 35.24
CA GLU A 254 -12.69 -37.49 34.94
C GLU A 254 -12.35 -37.59 33.46
N TRP A 255 -13.33 -37.87 32.58
CA TRP A 255 -13.11 -38.04 31.16
C TRP A 255 -13.17 -36.73 30.36
N ILE A 256 -13.59 -35.63 30.97
CA ILE A 256 -13.60 -34.29 30.40
C ILE A 256 -12.49 -33.46 31.05
N ASP A 257 -11.40 -33.21 30.33
CA ASP A 257 -10.27 -32.45 30.83
C ASP A 257 -10.48 -30.95 30.66
N GLN A 258 -11.20 -30.58 29.63
CA GLN A 258 -11.52 -29.19 29.32
C GLN A 258 -12.91 -29.10 28.71
N LEU A 259 -13.68 -28.17 29.23
CA LEU A 259 -14.94 -27.74 28.64
C LEU A 259 -15.07 -26.25 28.85
N SER A 260 -15.08 -25.48 27.77
CA SER A 260 -15.28 -24.04 27.86
C SER A 260 -16.19 -23.53 26.76
N LEU A 261 -17.01 -22.55 27.13
CA LEU A 261 -17.81 -21.75 26.20
C LEU A 261 -17.20 -20.35 26.09
N ARG A 262 -17.14 -19.83 24.88
CA ARG A 262 -16.66 -18.49 24.62
C ARG A 262 -17.58 -17.77 23.66
N GLY A 263 -17.74 -16.49 23.89
CA GLY A 263 -18.51 -15.62 23.01
C GLY A 263 -17.87 -14.24 22.92
N SER A 264 -17.89 -13.64 21.75
CA SER A 264 -17.47 -12.26 21.57
C SER A 264 -18.37 -11.54 20.57
N TYR A 265 -18.56 -10.25 20.80
CA TYR A 265 -19.26 -9.36 19.90
C TYR A 265 -18.58 -8.01 19.85
N GLY A 266 -18.43 -7.45 18.63
CA GLY A 266 -17.76 -6.18 18.50
C GLY A 266 -17.94 -5.53 17.14
N LEU A 267 -17.53 -4.27 17.09
CA LEU A 267 -17.42 -3.45 15.89
C LEU A 267 -15.96 -3.39 15.46
N THR A 268 -15.68 -3.87 14.27
CA THR A 268 -14.38 -3.76 13.61
C THR A 268 -14.43 -2.74 12.47
N ALA A 269 -13.29 -2.19 12.11
CA ALA A 269 -13.16 -1.28 10.99
C ALA A 269 -11.96 -1.62 10.12
N SER A 270 -12.09 -1.35 8.84
CA SER A 270 -11.00 -1.42 7.87
C SER A 270 -11.01 -0.17 6.99
N MET A 271 -9.84 0.16 6.44
CA MET A 271 -9.68 1.27 5.52
C MET A 271 -9.30 0.70 4.15
N ASN A 272 -10.03 1.08 3.13
CA ASN A 272 -9.67 0.76 1.75
C ASN A 272 -8.55 1.72 1.30
N SER A 273 -7.35 1.19 1.09
CA SER A 273 -6.15 1.96 0.73
C SER A 273 -6.20 2.56 -0.69
N SER A 274 -7.11 2.10 -1.54
CA SER A 274 -7.28 2.63 -2.90
C SER A 274 -8.23 3.81 -2.99
N ALA A 275 -9.00 4.09 -1.93
CA ALA A 275 -9.89 5.24 -1.87
C ALA A 275 -9.14 6.49 -1.38
N SER A 276 -9.38 7.64 -2.02
CA SER A 276 -8.87 8.94 -1.61
C SER A 276 -10.01 9.88 -1.32
N ALA A 277 -9.91 10.59 -0.19
CA ALA A 277 -10.87 11.61 0.17
C ALA A 277 -10.65 12.95 -0.56
N SER A 278 -9.44 13.19 -1.04
CA SER A 278 -9.06 14.44 -1.72
C SER A 278 -9.42 14.42 -3.19
N ALA A 279 -9.79 15.55 -3.72
CA ALA A 279 -9.90 15.74 -5.16
C ALA A 279 -8.58 15.41 -5.84
N LYS A 280 -8.65 14.66 -6.93
CA LYS A 280 -7.49 14.28 -7.72
C LYS A 280 -7.53 14.96 -9.08
N PHE A 281 -6.55 15.78 -9.35
CA PHE A 281 -6.35 16.43 -10.63
C PHE A 281 -5.20 15.76 -11.35
N VAL A 282 -5.37 15.57 -12.66
CA VAL A 282 -4.36 15.00 -13.54
C VAL A 282 -4.08 16.01 -14.65
N ASN A 283 -2.80 16.23 -14.92
CA ASN A 283 -2.38 16.99 -16.09
C ASN A 283 -2.24 16.01 -17.26
N GLU A 284 -3.01 16.22 -18.29
CA GLU A 284 -3.03 15.38 -19.48
C GLU A 284 -2.87 16.23 -20.74
N ASN A 285 -2.30 15.64 -21.78
CA ASN A 285 -2.27 16.24 -23.10
C ASN A 285 -3.39 15.67 -23.94
N THR A 286 -4.23 16.51 -24.48
CA THR A 286 -5.39 16.13 -25.30
C THR A 286 -5.44 16.92 -26.58
N LYS A 287 -6.04 16.34 -27.62
CA LYS A 287 -6.28 17.06 -28.88
C LYS A 287 -7.45 18.01 -28.72
N ARG A 288 -7.33 19.18 -29.29
CA ARG A 288 -8.48 20.09 -29.44
C ARG A 288 -9.61 19.42 -30.22
N PRO A 289 -10.86 19.60 -29.79
CA PRO A 289 -12.00 19.24 -30.64
C PRO A 289 -11.90 19.97 -31.98
N TYR A 290 -12.01 19.20 -33.06
CA TYR A 290 -11.95 19.71 -34.45
C TYR A 290 -10.57 20.26 -34.91
N GLY A 291 -9.48 20.01 -34.16
CA GLY A 291 -8.12 20.38 -34.50
C GLY A 291 -7.12 19.23 -34.31
N ASN A 292 -5.89 19.41 -34.81
CA ASN A 292 -4.79 18.49 -34.58
C ASN A 292 -3.83 18.97 -33.49
N GLU A 293 -4.08 20.14 -32.93
CA GLU A 293 -3.24 20.72 -31.88
C GLU A 293 -3.43 19.96 -30.58
N ILE A 294 -2.31 19.68 -29.92
CA ILE A 294 -2.27 19.02 -28.62
C ILE A 294 -2.08 20.10 -27.55
N GLU A 295 -2.95 20.11 -26.56
CA GLU A 295 -2.88 21.06 -25.45
C GLU A 295 -2.79 20.32 -24.12
N SER A 296 -2.07 20.92 -23.19
CA SER A 296 -2.05 20.46 -21.81
C SER A 296 -3.30 20.97 -21.08
N VAL A 297 -4.05 20.05 -20.48
CA VAL A 297 -5.25 20.33 -19.72
C VAL A 297 -5.14 19.70 -18.33
N ILE A 298 -5.74 20.36 -17.35
CA ILE A 298 -5.91 19.80 -16.02
C ILE A 298 -7.32 19.22 -15.95
N THR A 299 -7.41 17.92 -15.86
CA THR A 299 -8.67 17.18 -15.70
C THR A 299 -8.86 16.76 -14.25
N LEU A 300 -10.13 16.76 -13.82
CA LEU A 300 -10.53 16.26 -12.52
C LEU A 300 -10.74 14.74 -12.64
N GLU A 301 -9.82 13.95 -12.12
CA GLU A 301 -9.90 12.48 -12.13
C GLU A 301 -10.84 11.96 -11.05
N ALA A 302 -10.83 12.58 -9.86
CA ALA A 302 -11.71 12.21 -8.76
C ALA A 302 -12.18 13.44 -8.00
N LEU A 303 -13.46 13.46 -7.67
CA LEU A 303 -14.08 14.48 -6.81
C LEU A 303 -13.62 14.29 -5.35
N GLU A 304 -13.57 15.40 -4.61
CA GLU A 304 -13.42 15.33 -3.16
C GLU A 304 -14.62 14.61 -2.54
N ASN A 305 -14.34 13.69 -1.60
CA ASN A 305 -15.34 13.05 -0.78
C ASN A 305 -15.01 13.27 0.71
N SER A 306 -15.57 14.37 1.26
CA SER A 306 -15.38 14.73 2.67
C SER A 306 -15.99 13.72 3.64
N GLU A 307 -16.94 12.90 3.19
CA GLU A 307 -17.65 11.87 3.95
C GLU A 307 -17.00 10.47 3.82
N LEU A 308 -15.91 10.34 3.07
CA LEU A 308 -15.21 9.07 2.95
C LEU A 308 -14.77 8.58 4.35
N THR A 309 -15.32 7.46 4.78
CA THR A 309 -15.13 6.91 6.12
C THR A 309 -14.64 5.46 6.08
N TRP A 310 -14.47 4.88 7.25
CA TRP A 310 -14.08 3.49 7.44
C TRP A 310 -15.18 2.53 6.98
N GLU A 311 -14.78 1.43 6.36
CA GLU A 311 -15.65 0.27 6.22
C GLU A 311 -15.80 -0.40 7.58
N LYS A 312 -17.02 -0.73 7.96
CA LYS A 312 -17.35 -1.23 9.30
C LYS A 312 -17.95 -2.62 9.24
N GLY A 313 -17.77 -3.39 10.31
CA GLY A 313 -18.38 -4.71 10.43
C GLY A 313 -18.66 -5.09 11.86
N HIS A 314 -19.91 -5.48 12.15
CA HIS A 314 -20.21 -6.18 13.37
C HIS A 314 -19.85 -7.65 13.25
N VAL A 315 -19.10 -8.15 14.21
CA VAL A 315 -18.63 -9.54 14.25
C VAL A 315 -19.13 -10.20 15.52
N LEU A 316 -19.86 -11.30 15.38
CA LEU A 316 -20.23 -12.22 16.44
C LEU A 316 -19.39 -13.49 16.30
N ASN A 317 -18.74 -13.93 17.38
CA ASN A 317 -18.09 -15.22 17.45
C ASN A 317 -18.62 -15.99 18.66
N LEU A 318 -18.92 -17.26 18.47
CA LEU A 318 -19.29 -18.21 19.51
C LEU A 318 -18.41 -19.44 19.36
N GLY A 319 -17.88 -19.96 20.46
CA GLY A 319 -16.99 -21.12 20.42
C GLY A 319 -17.18 -22.05 21.60
N ILE A 320 -16.91 -23.33 21.35
CA ILE A 320 -16.89 -24.38 22.35
C ILE A 320 -15.56 -25.12 22.20
N ASP A 321 -14.82 -25.25 23.30
CA ASP A 321 -13.58 -26.02 23.36
C ASP A 321 -13.80 -27.21 24.29
N ILE A 322 -13.53 -28.42 23.79
CA ILE A 322 -13.75 -29.68 24.51
C ILE A 322 -12.46 -30.50 24.45
N GLY A 323 -11.89 -30.83 25.59
CA GLY A 323 -10.76 -31.77 25.71
C GLY A 323 -11.21 -33.03 26.47
N LEU A 324 -10.94 -34.18 25.90
CA LEU A 324 -11.39 -35.47 26.40
C LEU A 324 -10.25 -36.47 26.59
N PHE A 325 -10.40 -37.37 27.56
CA PHE A 325 -9.55 -38.56 27.76
C PHE A 325 -8.05 -38.21 27.94
N ASN A 326 -7.73 -37.35 28.91
CA ASN A 326 -6.39 -36.85 29.19
C ASN A 326 -5.82 -36.11 27.97
N ARG A 327 -6.63 -35.27 27.32
CA ARG A 327 -6.33 -34.51 26.10
C ARG A 327 -5.89 -35.36 24.91
N ARG A 328 -6.39 -36.60 24.82
CA ARG A 328 -6.18 -37.44 23.61
C ARG A 328 -7.08 -37.04 22.45
N LEU A 329 -8.19 -36.34 22.77
CA LEU A 329 -9.10 -35.78 21.78
C LEU A 329 -9.43 -34.34 22.16
N ASP A 330 -9.05 -33.41 21.30
CA ASP A 330 -9.44 -32.00 21.41
C ASP A 330 -10.38 -31.66 20.26
N VAL A 331 -11.55 -31.13 20.60
CA VAL A 331 -12.58 -30.70 19.65
C VAL A 331 -12.84 -29.21 19.88
N ILE A 332 -12.71 -28.42 18.82
CA ILE A 332 -13.00 -27.00 18.80
C ILE A 332 -14.09 -26.76 17.77
N PHE A 333 -15.16 -26.11 18.21
CA PHE A 333 -16.23 -25.67 17.32
C PHE A 333 -16.36 -24.17 17.39
N ASP A 334 -16.31 -23.51 16.24
CA ASP A 334 -16.45 -22.05 16.08
C ASP A 334 -17.59 -21.72 15.12
N TYR A 335 -18.48 -20.86 15.57
CA TYR A 335 -19.46 -20.17 14.74
C TYR A 335 -19.15 -18.68 14.69
N TRP A 336 -19.13 -18.11 13.50
CA TRP A 336 -18.95 -16.67 13.34
C TRP A 336 -19.94 -16.09 12.34
N ARG A 337 -20.34 -14.84 12.58
CA ARG A 337 -21.15 -14.05 11.67
C ARG A 337 -20.62 -12.64 11.61
N ARG A 338 -20.43 -12.14 10.40
CA ARG A 338 -20.03 -10.76 10.14
C ARG A 338 -21.07 -10.05 9.29
N ASN A 339 -21.50 -8.87 9.74
CA ASN A 339 -22.33 -7.95 8.97
C ASN A 339 -21.50 -6.72 8.64
N SER A 340 -21.15 -6.53 7.37
CA SER A 340 -20.35 -5.39 6.90
C SER A 340 -21.26 -4.30 6.33
N PHE A 341 -20.93 -3.05 6.61
CA PHE A 341 -21.63 -1.87 6.15
C PHE A 341 -20.67 -0.70 5.90
N ASP A 342 -21.13 0.37 5.29
CA ASP A 342 -20.31 1.50 4.82
C ASP A 342 -19.19 1.03 3.88
N LEU A 343 -19.49 0.05 3.01
CA LEU A 343 -18.51 -0.49 2.07
C LEU A 343 -18.20 0.53 0.98
N ILE A 344 -16.92 0.65 0.64
CA ILE A 344 -16.45 1.56 -0.40
C ILE A 344 -16.47 0.84 -1.74
N ALA A 345 -17.21 1.38 -2.69
CA ALA A 345 -17.29 0.87 -4.06
C ALA A 345 -17.05 2.00 -5.07
N SER A 346 -16.41 1.66 -6.19
CA SER A 346 -16.27 2.58 -7.32
C SER A 346 -17.58 2.61 -8.10
N LEU A 347 -18.19 3.78 -8.20
CA LEU A 347 -19.34 4.00 -9.08
C LEU A 347 -18.85 4.65 -10.38
N LYS A 348 -19.20 4.05 -11.50
CA LYS A 348 -19.05 4.69 -12.81
C LYS A 348 -20.33 5.49 -13.08
N ASN A 349 -20.25 6.79 -12.92
CA ASN A 349 -21.35 7.65 -13.34
C ASN A 349 -21.24 7.89 -14.84
N SER A 350 -22.41 7.91 -15.51
CA SER A 350 -22.48 8.36 -16.90
C SER A 350 -22.11 9.84 -16.97
N ALA A 351 -21.35 10.24 -17.99
CA ALA A 351 -21.01 11.65 -18.21
C ALA A 351 -22.22 12.55 -18.50
N ILE A 352 -23.38 11.96 -18.64
CA ILE A 352 -24.66 12.65 -19.00
C ILE A 352 -25.65 12.67 -17.81
N GLY A 353 -25.23 12.18 -16.62
CA GLY A 353 -26.09 12.10 -15.41
C GLY A 353 -26.73 10.75 -15.22
#